data_0eae08348fc12f3b96e16d0bcde79539
#
_entry.id   0eae08348fc12f3b96e16d0bcde79539
#
_cell.length_a   1.000
_cell.length_b   1.000
_cell.length_c   1.000
_cell.angle_alpha   90.00
_cell.angle_beta   90.00
_cell.angle_gamma   90.00
#
_symmetry.space_group_name_H-M   'P 1'
#
loop_
_entity.id
_entity.type
_entity.pdbx_description
1 polymer ?
#
loop_
_entity_poly.entity_id
_entity_poly.type
_entity_poly.pdbx_seq_one_letter_code
_entity_poly.pdbx_strand_id
1 'polypeptide(L)'
;MALPEAEVAKLAEVRDDLRERHLHPAAERPATIGRGIHHTALISSDVERTITFYQDVLGFPLTELFENRDYPGSSHFFFDVGNGNAVAFFDLPGLDLGPYAEVLGGLHHLALSVTPEHWEAARKRLDEAGVAYQVESENSIYLPDPDGVRLELISDPLGEMYGEKIG
;
A
#
# COMPACT_ATOMS: atom_id res chain seq x y z
N MET A 1 -14.41 -18.30 2.49
CA MET A 1 -14.64 -19.67 3.02
C MET A 1 -13.69 -19.85 4.21
N ALA A 2 -14.21 -20.09 5.40
CA ALA A 2 -13.37 -20.27 6.59
C ALA A 2 -12.81 -21.69 6.63
N LEU A 3 -11.56 -21.84 7.12
CA LEU A 3 -10.94 -23.14 7.33
C LEU A 3 -11.62 -23.90 8.46
N PRO A 4 -11.62 -25.25 8.44
CA PRO A 4 -12.05 -26.07 9.57
C PRO A 4 -11.24 -25.78 10.83
N GLU A 5 -11.86 -25.83 12.00
CA GLU A 5 -11.24 -25.51 13.29
C GLU A 5 -9.97 -26.32 13.59
N ALA A 6 -9.99 -27.62 13.28
CA ALA A 6 -8.81 -28.50 13.42
C ALA A 6 -7.63 -28.06 12.53
N GLU A 7 -7.90 -27.53 11.35
CA GLU A 7 -6.87 -27.03 10.46
C GLU A 7 -6.32 -25.68 10.94
N VAL A 8 -7.18 -24.81 11.47
CA VAL A 8 -6.77 -23.55 12.12
C VAL A 8 -5.83 -23.85 13.29
N ALA A 9 -6.16 -24.83 14.15
CA ALA A 9 -5.31 -25.23 15.27
C ALA A 9 -3.94 -25.73 14.81
N LYS A 10 -3.91 -26.62 13.80
CA LYS A 10 -2.65 -27.12 13.22
C LYS A 10 -1.78 -26.01 12.64
N LEU A 11 -2.39 -25.04 11.96
CA LEU A 11 -1.66 -23.88 11.40
C LEU A 11 -1.15 -22.94 12.50
N ALA A 12 -1.84 -22.87 13.64
CA ALA A 12 -1.35 -22.15 14.82
C ALA A 12 -0.08 -22.78 15.38
N GLU A 13 -0.06 -24.11 15.55
CA GLU A 13 1.14 -24.85 16.01
C GLU A 13 2.33 -24.63 15.06
N VAL A 14 2.11 -24.69 13.74
CA VAL A 14 3.15 -24.40 12.74
C VAL A 14 3.68 -22.98 12.87
N ARG A 15 2.80 -22.00 13.09
CA ARG A 15 3.19 -20.60 13.27
C ARG A 15 4.00 -20.39 14.55
N ASP A 16 3.63 -21.06 15.64
CA ASP A 16 4.36 -20.96 16.91
C ASP A 16 5.75 -21.59 16.81
N ASP A 17 5.89 -22.74 16.15
CA ASP A 17 7.18 -23.35 15.83
C ASP A 17 8.08 -22.44 14.96
N LEU A 18 7.49 -21.77 13.95
CA LEU A 18 8.20 -20.82 13.13
C LEU A 18 8.67 -19.60 13.92
N ARG A 19 7.84 -19.08 14.82
CA ARG A 19 8.21 -17.98 15.73
C ARG A 19 9.35 -18.37 16.64
N GLU A 20 9.29 -19.54 17.26
CA GLU A 20 10.35 -20.04 18.15
C GLU A 20 11.70 -20.16 17.43
N ARG A 21 11.69 -20.66 16.19
CA ARG A 21 12.92 -20.89 15.42
C ARG A 21 13.51 -19.64 14.76
N HIS A 22 12.69 -18.65 14.41
CA HIS A 22 13.11 -17.56 13.51
C HIS A 22 12.92 -16.16 14.09
N LEU A 23 12.00 -15.95 15.02
CA LEU A 23 11.76 -14.65 15.61
C LEU A 23 12.59 -14.46 16.89
N HIS A 24 13.75 -13.86 16.73
CA HIS A 24 14.61 -13.52 17.86
C HIS A 24 14.07 -12.31 18.65
N PRO A 25 14.37 -12.22 19.96
CA PRO A 25 14.09 -11.02 20.75
C PRO A 25 14.66 -9.76 20.09
N ALA A 26 13.97 -8.62 20.19
CA ALA A 26 14.39 -7.38 19.53
C ALA A 26 15.84 -6.97 19.81
N ALA A 27 16.32 -7.20 21.07
CA ALA A 27 17.70 -6.89 21.47
C ALA A 27 18.77 -7.79 20.82
N GLU A 28 18.39 -8.94 20.27
CA GLU A 28 19.26 -9.93 19.65
C GLU A 28 19.22 -9.88 18.12
N ARG A 29 18.28 -9.11 17.54
CA ARG A 29 18.14 -9.01 16.08
C ARG A 29 19.29 -8.18 15.50
N PRO A 30 19.87 -8.59 14.37
CA PRO A 30 20.83 -7.76 13.68
C PRO A 30 20.15 -6.47 13.18
N ALA A 31 20.90 -5.37 13.16
CA ALA A 31 20.42 -4.14 12.56
C ALA A 31 20.12 -4.37 11.06
N THR A 32 19.02 -3.80 10.59
CA THR A 32 18.72 -3.84 9.15
C THR A 32 19.78 -3.07 8.35
N ILE A 33 20.12 -3.59 7.19
CA ILE A 33 20.96 -2.90 6.19
C ILE A 33 20.14 -1.97 5.29
N GLY A 34 18.80 -2.08 5.34
CA GLY A 34 17.87 -1.26 4.54
C GLY A 34 17.69 0.14 5.11
N ARG A 35 17.38 1.10 4.24
CA ARG A 35 17.02 2.48 4.61
C ARG A 35 15.52 2.76 4.48
N GLY A 36 14.72 1.77 4.13
CA GLY A 36 13.29 1.85 3.86
C GLY A 36 12.96 1.43 2.42
N ILE A 37 11.69 1.57 2.05
CA ILE A 37 11.24 1.34 0.67
C ILE A 37 11.58 2.60 -0.13
N HIS A 38 12.32 2.45 -1.26
CA HIS A 38 12.64 3.58 -2.11
C HIS A 38 11.39 4.05 -2.88
N HIS A 39 10.74 3.14 -3.59
CA HIS A 39 9.44 3.37 -4.23
C HIS A 39 8.74 2.04 -4.48
N THR A 40 7.41 2.10 -4.62
CA THR A 40 6.58 0.99 -5.12
C THR A 40 6.06 1.42 -6.49
N ALA A 41 6.25 0.59 -7.52
CA ALA A 41 5.77 0.89 -8.86
C ALA A 41 4.53 0.05 -9.19
N LEU A 42 3.51 0.73 -9.67
CA LEU A 42 2.22 0.18 -10.07
C LEU A 42 1.95 0.50 -11.55
N ILE A 43 0.88 -0.01 -12.10
CA ILE A 43 0.47 0.26 -13.47
C ILE A 43 -0.83 1.05 -13.44
N SER A 44 -0.89 2.10 -14.25
CA SER A 44 -2.07 2.96 -14.42
C SER A 44 -2.66 2.75 -15.82
N SER A 45 -3.96 2.61 -15.90
CA SER A 45 -4.67 2.59 -17.18
C SER A 45 -5.03 3.99 -17.69
N ASP A 46 -4.95 5.02 -16.84
CA ASP A 46 -5.26 6.41 -17.17
C ASP A 46 -4.47 7.36 -16.25
N VAL A 47 -3.47 8.03 -16.84
CA VAL A 47 -2.51 8.88 -16.12
C VAL A 47 -3.22 10.04 -15.41
N GLU A 48 -4.13 10.75 -16.09
CA GLU A 48 -4.83 11.91 -15.52
C GLU A 48 -5.74 11.50 -14.35
N ARG A 49 -6.48 10.41 -14.51
CA ARG A 49 -7.34 9.86 -13.46
C ARG A 49 -6.53 9.43 -12.24
N THR A 50 -5.39 8.78 -12.44
CA THR A 50 -4.49 8.38 -11.35
C THR A 50 -3.90 9.61 -10.65
N ILE A 51 -3.47 10.63 -11.40
CA ILE A 51 -2.94 11.88 -10.81
C ILE A 51 -4.02 12.55 -9.97
N THR A 52 -5.21 12.74 -10.50
CA THR A 52 -6.34 13.34 -9.77
C THR A 52 -6.64 12.58 -8.47
N PHE A 53 -6.65 11.27 -8.52
CA PHE A 53 -6.93 10.45 -7.34
C PHE A 53 -5.84 10.59 -6.27
N TYR A 54 -4.57 10.37 -6.63
CA TYR A 54 -3.50 10.39 -5.63
C TYR A 54 -3.20 11.80 -5.12
N GLN A 55 -3.22 12.81 -5.98
CA GLN A 55 -2.91 14.18 -5.61
C GLN A 55 -4.10 14.91 -4.97
N ASP A 56 -5.25 14.93 -5.63
CA ASP A 56 -6.36 15.80 -5.22
C ASP A 56 -7.27 15.11 -4.19
N VAL A 57 -7.48 13.78 -4.30
CA VAL A 57 -8.32 13.03 -3.36
C VAL A 57 -7.51 12.56 -2.15
N LEU A 58 -6.39 11.88 -2.36
CA LEU A 58 -5.58 11.36 -1.24
C LEU A 58 -4.66 12.43 -0.64
N GLY A 59 -4.18 13.38 -1.43
CA GLY A 59 -3.32 14.47 -0.96
C GLY A 59 -1.82 14.15 -1.03
N PHE A 60 -1.41 13.20 -1.86
CA PHE A 60 -0.01 12.89 -2.14
C PHE A 60 0.45 13.65 -3.38
N PRO A 61 1.34 14.64 -3.28
CA PRO A 61 1.71 15.49 -4.40
C PRO A 61 2.45 14.71 -5.49
N LEU A 62 2.09 14.98 -6.75
CA LEU A 62 2.88 14.55 -7.91
C LEU A 62 4.23 15.27 -7.88
N THR A 63 5.32 14.52 -7.99
CA THR A 63 6.68 15.06 -7.93
C THR A 63 7.40 14.98 -9.27
N GLU A 64 7.11 13.98 -10.08
CA GLU A 64 7.74 13.74 -11.38
C GLU A 64 6.75 13.11 -12.37
N LEU A 65 6.88 13.53 -13.63
CA LEU A 65 6.16 12.94 -14.77
C LEU A 65 7.02 13.08 -16.02
N PHE A 66 7.47 11.96 -16.58
CA PHE A 66 8.32 11.96 -17.76
C PHE A 66 8.08 10.72 -18.63
N GLU A 67 8.62 10.69 -19.83
CA GLU A 67 8.52 9.55 -20.72
C GLU A 67 9.30 8.35 -20.14
N ASN A 68 8.69 7.17 -20.17
CA ASN A 68 9.35 5.94 -19.77
C ASN A 68 10.47 5.60 -20.77
N ARG A 69 11.72 5.58 -20.28
CA ARG A 69 12.90 5.29 -21.09
C ARG A 69 12.83 3.95 -21.83
N ASP A 70 12.24 2.95 -21.19
CA ASP A 70 12.27 1.57 -21.67
C ASP A 70 11.03 1.20 -22.53
N TYR A 71 10.04 2.10 -22.59
CA TYR A 71 8.82 1.96 -23.38
C TYR A 71 8.39 3.34 -23.91
N PRO A 72 8.96 3.80 -25.06
CA PRO A 72 8.63 5.11 -25.64
C PRO A 72 7.13 5.30 -25.86
N GLY A 73 6.61 6.47 -25.51
CA GLY A 73 5.18 6.79 -25.51
C GLY A 73 4.44 6.41 -24.23
N SER A 74 5.07 5.67 -23.32
CA SER A 74 4.59 5.40 -21.97
C SER A 74 5.07 6.49 -21.02
N SER A 75 4.29 6.82 -19.99
CA SER A 75 4.68 7.75 -18.93
C SER A 75 5.20 6.99 -17.70
N HIS A 76 6.10 7.65 -16.98
CA HIS A 76 6.54 7.23 -15.65
C HIS A 76 6.39 8.43 -14.71
N PHE A 77 5.63 8.28 -13.62
CA PHE A 77 5.30 9.38 -12.73
C PHE A 77 5.29 8.94 -11.26
N PHE A 78 5.50 9.89 -10.35
CA PHE A 78 5.79 9.65 -8.96
C PHE A 78 5.00 10.56 -8.04
N PHE A 79 4.53 10.02 -6.92
CA PHE A 79 3.93 10.75 -5.81
C PHE A 79 4.80 10.63 -4.58
N ASP A 80 5.03 11.74 -3.90
CA ASP A 80 5.65 11.75 -2.58
C ASP A 80 4.64 11.23 -1.53
N VAL A 81 4.98 10.14 -0.88
CA VAL A 81 4.17 9.58 0.21
C VAL A 81 4.82 9.78 1.59
N GLY A 82 5.81 10.66 1.65
CA GLY A 82 6.52 11.03 2.88
C GLY A 82 7.71 10.14 3.19
N ASN A 83 8.52 10.57 4.14
CA ASN A 83 9.71 9.87 4.63
C ASN A 83 10.72 9.50 3.52
N GLY A 84 10.73 10.23 2.40
CA GLY A 84 11.56 9.93 1.24
C GLY A 84 11.13 8.71 0.45
N ASN A 85 9.93 8.22 0.65
CA ASN A 85 9.33 7.12 -0.10
C ASN A 85 8.42 7.67 -1.21
N ALA A 86 8.29 6.93 -2.30
CA ALA A 86 7.39 7.28 -3.38
C ALA A 86 6.50 6.12 -3.81
N VAL A 87 5.32 6.46 -4.32
CA VAL A 87 4.52 5.56 -5.15
C VAL A 87 4.68 6.02 -6.59
N ALA A 88 5.12 5.10 -7.45
CA ALA A 88 5.38 5.35 -8.86
C ALA A 88 4.36 4.61 -9.73
N PHE A 89 4.14 5.13 -10.92
CA PHE A 89 3.28 4.52 -11.91
C PHE A 89 3.91 4.48 -13.29
N PHE A 90 3.53 3.46 -14.04
CA PHE A 90 3.68 3.40 -15.48
C PHE A 90 2.30 3.30 -16.13
N ASP A 91 2.05 4.05 -17.19
CA ASP A 91 1.07 3.65 -18.18
C ASP A 91 1.79 2.87 -19.27
N LEU A 92 1.14 1.85 -19.81
CA LEU A 92 1.71 0.98 -20.85
C LEU A 92 0.74 0.91 -22.04
N PRO A 93 0.63 1.99 -22.83
CA PRO A 93 -0.34 2.07 -23.91
C PRO A 93 -0.12 0.97 -24.95
N GLY A 94 -1.22 0.36 -25.39
CA GLY A 94 -1.19 -0.73 -26.35
C GLY A 94 -1.00 -2.13 -25.75
N LEU A 95 -0.75 -2.25 -24.45
CA LEU A 95 -0.79 -3.53 -23.77
C LEU A 95 -2.20 -3.80 -23.23
N ASP A 96 -2.73 -4.98 -23.52
CA ASP A 96 -4.02 -5.46 -22.96
C ASP A 96 -3.74 -6.08 -21.59
N LEU A 97 -3.65 -5.22 -20.57
CA LEU A 97 -3.42 -5.64 -19.19
C LEU A 97 -4.75 -5.95 -18.52
N GLY A 98 -4.81 -7.09 -17.85
CA GLY A 98 -5.99 -7.49 -17.08
C GLY A 98 -6.21 -6.61 -15.85
N PRO A 99 -7.40 -6.70 -15.22
CA PRO A 99 -7.69 -5.99 -13.99
C PRO A 99 -6.75 -6.44 -12.85
N TYR A 100 -6.60 -5.57 -11.85
CA TYR A 100 -5.90 -5.94 -10.62
C TYR A 100 -6.46 -7.23 -10.03
N ALA A 101 -5.56 -8.11 -9.59
CA ALA A 101 -5.92 -9.35 -8.91
C ALA A 101 -4.88 -9.69 -7.84
N GLU A 102 -5.35 -10.19 -6.70
CA GLU A 102 -4.49 -10.73 -5.66
C GLU A 102 -4.05 -12.14 -6.06
N VAL A 103 -2.76 -12.30 -6.33
CA VAL A 103 -2.14 -13.56 -6.74
C VAL A 103 -0.90 -13.85 -5.90
N LEU A 104 -0.47 -15.11 -5.84
CA LEU A 104 0.76 -15.49 -5.13
C LEU A 104 1.96 -14.73 -5.69
N GLY A 105 2.70 -14.07 -4.81
CA GLY A 105 3.82 -13.19 -5.17
C GLY A 105 3.41 -11.79 -5.62
N GLY A 106 2.10 -11.51 -5.74
CA GLY A 106 1.56 -10.19 -6.05
C GLY A 106 1.36 -9.31 -4.82
N LEU A 107 0.98 -8.07 -5.08
CA LEU A 107 0.62 -7.11 -4.04
C LEU A 107 -0.74 -7.50 -3.42
N HIS A 108 -0.81 -7.67 -2.10
CA HIS A 108 -2.08 -7.81 -1.38
C HIS A 108 -2.71 -6.42 -1.14
N HIS A 109 -1.94 -5.49 -0.60
CA HIS A 109 -2.31 -4.08 -0.46
C HIS A 109 -1.06 -3.22 -0.26
N LEU A 110 -1.20 -1.93 -0.45
CA LEU A 110 -0.20 -0.92 -0.13
C LEU A 110 -0.73 -0.06 1.03
N ALA A 111 -0.09 -0.16 2.19
CA ALA A 111 -0.42 0.65 3.36
C ALA A 111 0.40 1.94 3.35
N LEU A 112 -0.30 3.07 3.47
CA LEU A 112 0.27 4.42 3.50
C LEU A 112 -0.07 5.06 4.85
N SER A 113 0.97 5.39 5.63
CA SER A 113 0.80 6.03 6.92
C SER A 113 0.60 7.54 6.73
N VAL A 114 -0.43 8.07 7.37
CA VAL A 114 -0.76 9.49 7.39
C VAL A 114 -1.01 9.94 8.82
N THR A 115 -0.93 11.24 9.10
CA THR A 115 -1.31 11.71 10.43
C THR A 115 -2.82 11.56 10.67
N PRO A 116 -3.31 11.48 11.92
CA PRO A 116 -4.74 11.41 12.20
C PRO A 116 -5.55 12.53 11.55
N GLU A 117 -5.01 13.75 11.51
CA GLU A 117 -5.65 14.90 10.85
C GLU A 117 -5.76 14.69 9.33
N HIS A 118 -4.70 14.19 8.69
CA HIS A 118 -4.72 13.90 7.26
C HIS A 118 -5.59 12.69 6.93
N TRP A 119 -5.69 11.71 7.83
CA TRP A 119 -6.59 10.57 7.69
C TRP A 119 -8.06 11.01 7.66
N GLU A 120 -8.48 11.86 8.61
CA GLU A 120 -9.83 12.43 8.62
C GLU A 120 -10.09 13.31 7.38
N ALA A 121 -9.12 14.13 6.99
CA ALA A 121 -9.22 14.95 5.78
C ALA A 121 -9.32 14.12 4.50
N ALA A 122 -8.60 13.01 4.40
CA ALA A 122 -8.67 12.09 3.26
C ALA A 122 -10.05 11.41 3.19
N ARG A 123 -10.61 10.95 4.32
CA ARG A 123 -11.96 10.38 4.37
C ARG A 123 -13.02 11.34 3.84
N LYS A 124 -12.93 12.59 4.28
CA LYS A 124 -13.85 13.63 3.78
C LYS A 124 -13.74 13.82 2.27
N ARG A 125 -12.52 13.88 1.72
CA ARG A 125 -12.33 14.00 0.27
C ARG A 125 -12.79 12.76 -0.50
N LEU A 126 -12.62 11.57 0.07
CA LEU A 126 -13.15 10.32 -0.49
C LEU A 126 -14.68 10.35 -0.56
N ASP A 127 -15.35 10.80 0.50
CA ASP A 127 -16.80 10.97 0.54
C ASP A 127 -17.27 11.99 -0.51
N GLU A 128 -16.60 13.13 -0.62
CA GLU A 128 -16.88 14.19 -1.60
C GLU A 128 -16.67 13.71 -3.06
N ALA A 129 -15.66 12.86 -3.28
CA ALA A 129 -15.37 12.25 -4.57
C ALA A 129 -16.23 11.01 -4.88
N GLY A 130 -17.05 10.55 -3.94
CA GLY A 130 -17.89 9.36 -4.09
C GLY A 130 -17.09 8.05 -4.16
N VAL A 131 -15.88 8.03 -3.62
CA VAL A 131 -15.02 6.84 -3.56
C VAL A 131 -15.42 5.98 -2.36
N ALA A 132 -15.81 4.74 -2.62
CA ALA A 132 -16.16 3.79 -1.56
C ALA A 132 -14.90 3.30 -0.83
N TYR A 133 -14.98 3.21 0.49
CA TYR A 133 -13.93 2.63 1.34
C TYR A 133 -14.55 1.79 2.46
N GLN A 134 -13.75 0.88 3.02
CA GLN A 134 -14.11 0.05 4.15
C GLN A 134 -13.33 0.50 5.38
N VAL A 135 -14.06 0.79 6.47
CA VAL A 135 -13.43 1.07 7.78
C VAL A 135 -13.06 -0.27 8.42
N GLU A 136 -11.77 -0.48 8.63
CA GLU A 136 -11.25 -1.68 9.27
C GLU A 136 -11.08 -1.48 10.78
N SER A 137 -10.64 -0.29 11.18
CA SER A 137 -10.46 0.08 12.59
C SER A 137 -10.62 1.60 12.76
N GLU A 138 -10.44 2.08 13.99
CA GLU A 138 -10.43 3.52 14.30
C GLU A 138 -9.28 4.25 13.57
N ASN A 139 -8.24 3.53 13.13
CA ASN A 139 -7.02 4.07 12.55
C ASN A 139 -6.78 3.65 11.09
N SER A 140 -7.60 2.77 10.52
CA SER A 140 -7.36 2.19 9.20
C SER A 140 -8.61 2.11 8.34
N ILE A 141 -8.46 2.50 7.07
CA ILE A 141 -9.45 2.29 6.01
C ILE A 141 -8.81 1.60 4.81
N TYR A 142 -9.58 0.71 4.17
CA TYR A 142 -9.23 0.11 2.90
C TYR A 142 -10.07 0.70 1.77
N LEU A 143 -9.42 0.98 0.64
CA LEU A 143 -10.07 1.52 -0.55
C LEU A 143 -9.37 1.03 -1.82
N PRO A 144 -10.09 0.90 -2.94
CA PRO A 144 -9.45 0.68 -4.23
C PRO A 144 -8.90 1.99 -4.79
N ASP A 145 -7.75 1.93 -5.45
CA ASP A 145 -7.35 3.00 -6.35
C ASP A 145 -8.17 2.96 -7.68
N PRO A 146 -7.97 3.89 -8.63
CA PRO A 146 -8.72 3.89 -9.89
C PRO A 146 -8.62 2.60 -10.71
N ASP A 147 -7.54 1.84 -10.58
CA ASP A 147 -7.31 0.57 -11.29
C ASP A 147 -7.58 -0.66 -10.41
N GLY A 148 -8.12 -0.44 -9.21
CA GLY A 148 -8.56 -1.49 -8.30
C GLY A 148 -7.48 -1.99 -7.34
N VAL A 149 -6.29 -1.40 -7.33
CA VAL A 149 -5.24 -1.74 -6.35
C VAL A 149 -5.76 -1.44 -4.95
N ARG A 150 -5.67 -2.42 -4.07
CA ARG A 150 -6.06 -2.24 -2.68
C ARG A 150 -5.07 -1.36 -1.97
N LEU A 151 -5.53 -0.21 -1.50
CA LEU A 151 -4.80 0.69 -0.63
C LEU A 151 -5.31 0.58 0.80
N GLU A 152 -4.43 0.84 1.75
CA GLU A 152 -4.76 1.10 3.13
C GLU A 152 -4.25 2.49 3.50
N LEU A 153 -5.12 3.35 4.05
CA LEU A 153 -4.69 4.55 4.75
C LEU A 153 -4.77 4.27 6.25
N ILE A 154 -3.61 4.34 6.90
CA ILE A 154 -3.46 4.05 8.32
C ILE A 154 -2.89 5.26 9.05
N SER A 155 -3.47 5.62 10.20
CA SER A 155 -2.99 6.73 11.01
C SER A 155 -2.01 6.32 12.11
N ASP A 156 -1.68 5.04 12.22
CA ASP A 156 -0.59 4.61 13.08
C ASP A 156 0.75 5.15 12.56
N PRO A 157 1.64 5.58 13.44
CA PRO A 157 2.99 5.99 13.05
C PRO A 157 3.78 4.86 12.37
N LEU A 158 4.74 5.24 11.53
CA LEU A 158 5.64 4.25 10.92
C LEU A 158 6.34 3.40 12.00
N GLY A 159 6.32 2.09 11.81
CA GLY A 159 6.87 1.12 12.76
C GLY A 159 5.92 0.75 13.91
N GLU A 160 4.69 1.21 13.86
CA GLU A 160 3.62 0.80 14.79
C GLU A 160 2.44 0.20 14.03
N MET A 161 1.73 -0.70 14.67
CA MET A 161 0.49 -1.29 14.14
C MET A 161 -0.40 -1.69 15.32
N TYR A 162 -1.66 -1.26 15.30
CA TYR A 162 -2.64 -1.49 16.37
C TYR A 162 -2.15 -0.98 17.75
N GLY A 163 -1.37 0.13 17.75
CA GLY A 163 -0.81 0.72 18.98
C GLY A 163 0.42 0.00 19.53
N GLU A 164 0.95 -0.99 18.84
CA GLU A 164 2.16 -1.73 19.23
C GLU A 164 3.30 -1.51 18.23
N LYS A 165 4.53 -1.47 18.72
CA LYS A 165 5.71 -1.43 17.86
C LYS A 165 5.91 -2.76 17.15
N ILE A 166 6.02 -2.70 15.82
CA ILE A 166 6.40 -3.83 14.99
C ILE A 166 7.91 -3.76 14.74
N GLY A 167 8.68 -4.51 15.51
CA GLY A 167 10.13 -4.52 15.30
C GLY A 167 10.94 -4.83 16.55
#